data_c21a2040c220a50a57085bc118c548cf
#
_entry.id   c21a2040c220a50a57085bc118c548cf
#
_cell.length_a   1.000
_cell.length_b   1.000
_cell.length_c   1.000
_cell.angle_alpha   90.00
_cell.angle_beta   90.00
_cell.angle_gamma   90.00
#
_symmetry.space_group_name_H-M   'P 1'
#
loop_
_entity.id
_entity.type
_entity.pdbx_description
1 polymer ?
#
loop_
_entity_poly.entity_id
_entity_poly.type
_entity_poly.pdbx_seq_one_letter_code
_entity_poly.pdbx_strand_id
1 'polypeptide(L)'
;VTISFKDIKNGLAVHGKRIEGLMMAAAGQEWQEARARIDGGKLIVPVKGIESPVSIRYCFSDAAQGNLFSTEGIPLAPFRADSIASSENIPVSTDSALEESFEFSPKFSTGNANPLLDFQYMADPTAVVHDGRIYVYGTNDHQQYDVVGRNGKNTYQHIHSLTMVSSDDMVNWTYHGVINVKALAPWGMASWAPSIASRKEADGKTHFYLYYSNSGSGVGMLTATSPVGPWTDPLGKCVVDGNTPGLGKCKAPFDPGVVIDDKGIGWLSFGGGDSDDYIPGDARIVRLANDMKTLDSEIVEIKAPYHFEANELNYLNGTWIYTYNTNWKNRDAWPHKDIDKPSRCCMSYMTSRTPLETDSWTYRDNYFKNPGDYGMSDSNNHTHLVKFQGKYYLFYHSLGLQDSRDLKVGVRSICVEEIEVDEKDLTIHMGTATAKGVSQIKPLDPFAQQQAETTAATRGVAFEPTGQTGNMSAVGNKSGQAICVRGAEFPQSPQAIQMKIKGKGSIEIHMDSPDGPLLSTLTFETDTFNGARSDPGRAVCHCLPGMRGG
;
A
#
# COMPACT_ATOMS: atom_id res chain seq x y z
N VAL A 1 16.57 -35.32 12.94
CA VAL A 1 16.14 -34.25 13.86
C VAL A 1 14.84 -34.67 14.56
N THR A 2 14.74 -34.38 15.87
CA THR A 2 13.53 -34.64 16.65
C THR A 2 12.93 -33.31 17.11
N ILE A 3 11.66 -33.08 16.79
CA ILE A 3 10.91 -31.90 17.21
C ILE A 3 9.89 -32.35 18.27
N SER A 4 9.96 -31.72 19.43
CA SER A 4 9.02 -31.94 20.54
C SER A 4 8.13 -30.72 20.70
N PHE A 5 6.85 -30.92 20.96
CA PHE A 5 5.88 -29.86 21.15
C PHE A 5 5.49 -29.75 22.61
N LYS A 6 5.35 -28.52 23.11
CA LYS A 6 4.75 -28.25 24.42
C LYS A 6 3.23 -28.32 24.26
N ASP A 7 2.56 -28.74 25.31
CA ASP A 7 1.08 -28.72 25.44
C ASP A 7 0.29 -29.67 24.52
N ILE A 8 0.95 -30.59 23.81
CA ILE A 8 0.30 -31.71 23.13
C ILE A 8 0.19 -32.90 24.08
N LYS A 9 -0.98 -33.05 24.72
CA LYS A 9 -1.17 -34.04 25.79
C LYS A 9 -1.25 -35.49 25.31
N ASN A 10 -1.83 -35.73 24.12
CA ASN A 10 -2.19 -37.08 23.66
C ASN A 10 -1.51 -37.50 22.34
N GLY A 11 -0.59 -36.70 21.82
CA GLY A 11 0.17 -36.99 20.61
C GLY A 11 -0.30 -36.25 19.35
N LEU A 12 0.35 -36.57 18.24
CA LEU A 12 0.12 -35.96 16.93
C LEU A 12 -0.61 -36.93 16.00
N ALA A 13 -1.39 -36.38 15.08
CA ALA A 13 -2.07 -37.09 14.00
C ALA A 13 -1.84 -36.39 12.67
N VAL A 14 -1.80 -37.13 11.57
CA VAL A 14 -1.75 -36.58 10.21
C VAL A 14 -3.05 -36.93 9.47
N HIS A 15 -3.66 -35.93 8.82
CA HIS A 15 -4.80 -36.13 7.95
C HIS A 15 -4.28 -36.34 6.51
N GLY A 16 -4.09 -37.59 6.14
CA GLY A 16 -3.53 -37.96 4.83
C GLY A 16 -2.49 -39.07 4.91
N LYS A 17 -1.81 -39.33 3.82
CA LYS A 17 -0.80 -40.40 3.71
C LYS A 17 0.61 -39.98 4.14
N ARG A 18 0.88 -38.69 4.18
CA ARG A 18 2.16 -38.08 4.55
C ARG A 18 1.93 -36.72 5.19
N ILE A 19 2.93 -36.23 5.93
CA ILE A 19 2.94 -34.87 6.43
C ILE A 19 3.26 -33.94 5.27
N GLU A 20 2.47 -32.90 5.08
CA GLU A 20 2.61 -31.88 4.04
C GLU A 20 2.98 -30.53 4.70
N GLY A 21 3.66 -29.66 3.95
CA GLY A 21 4.07 -28.34 4.43
C GLY A 21 5.30 -28.31 5.34
N LEU A 22 6.04 -29.42 5.43
CA LEU A 22 7.28 -29.48 6.22
C LEU A 22 8.49 -29.27 5.31
N MET A 23 9.32 -28.26 5.63
CA MET A 23 10.51 -27.90 4.87
C MET A 23 11.74 -27.94 5.77
N MET A 24 12.90 -28.24 5.21
CA MET A 24 14.19 -28.31 5.91
C MET A 24 15.29 -27.69 5.07
N ALA A 25 16.22 -26.97 5.70
CA ALA A 25 17.41 -26.42 5.05
C ALA A 25 18.63 -26.50 5.95
N ALA A 26 19.82 -26.65 5.36
CA ALA A 26 21.09 -26.35 6.00
C ALA A 26 21.44 -24.85 5.84
N ALA A 27 22.41 -24.38 6.61
CA ALA A 27 22.86 -22.99 6.51
C ALA A 27 23.31 -22.65 5.09
N GLY A 28 22.74 -21.60 4.50
CA GLY A 28 23.07 -21.13 3.15
C GLY A 28 22.56 -22.02 2.01
N GLN A 29 21.70 -23.00 2.27
CA GLN A 29 21.11 -23.86 1.25
C GLN A 29 19.62 -23.58 1.05
N GLU A 30 19.13 -23.95 -0.13
CA GLU A 30 17.69 -23.83 -0.47
C GLU A 30 16.84 -24.76 0.41
N TRP A 31 15.59 -24.31 0.67
CA TRP A 31 14.60 -25.10 1.40
C TRP A 31 14.14 -26.31 0.59
N GLN A 32 14.20 -27.48 1.18
CA GLN A 32 13.77 -28.74 0.59
C GLN A 32 12.59 -29.32 1.37
N GLU A 33 11.66 -30.00 0.68
CA GLU A 33 10.57 -30.73 1.31
C GLU A 33 11.13 -31.81 2.25
N ALA A 34 10.74 -31.78 3.52
CA ALA A 34 11.19 -32.74 4.51
C ALA A 34 10.13 -33.83 4.73
N ARG A 35 10.58 -35.07 4.78
CA ARG A 35 9.72 -36.18 5.19
C ARG A 35 9.89 -36.39 6.69
N ALA A 36 8.78 -36.63 7.40
CA ALA A 36 8.81 -36.91 8.81
C ALA A 36 7.85 -38.06 9.15
N ARG A 37 8.11 -38.69 10.31
CA ARG A 37 7.17 -39.62 10.94
C ARG A 37 6.79 -39.16 12.33
N ILE A 38 5.61 -39.49 12.76
CA ILE A 38 5.13 -39.24 14.10
C ILE A 38 5.60 -40.39 15.02
N ASP A 39 6.06 -40.01 16.20
CA ASP A 39 6.44 -40.93 17.28
C ASP A 39 5.90 -40.35 18.62
N GLY A 40 4.67 -40.76 18.94
CA GLY A 40 3.92 -40.15 20.06
C GLY A 40 3.63 -38.66 19.85
N GLY A 41 4.12 -37.81 20.73
CA GLY A 41 4.00 -36.34 20.65
C GLY A 41 5.19 -35.66 19.95
N LYS A 42 5.99 -36.41 19.16
CA LYS A 42 7.19 -35.89 18.50
C LYS A 42 7.15 -36.14 17.01
N LEU A 43 7.80 -35.25 16.26
CA LEU A 43 8.12 -35.43 14.86
C LEU A 43 9.58 -35.88 14.72
N ILE A 44 9.80 -37.01 14.06
CA ILE A 44 11.13 -37.49 13.68
C ILE A 44 11.36 -37.17 12.21
N VAL A 45 12.28 -36.27 11.94
CA VAL A 45 12.67 -35.85 10.59
C VAL A 45 14.00 -36.49 10.21
N PRO A 46 14.03 -37.50 9.31
CA PRO A 46 15.27 -38.09 8.83
C PRO A 46 16.09 -37.06 8.03
N VAL A 47 17.37 -37.01 8.31
CA VAL A 47 18.33 -36.17 7.60
C VAL A 47 18.96 -37.00 6.51
N LYS A 48 18.40 -36.98 5.30
CA LYS A 48 18.98 -37.69 4.15
C LYS A 48 19.38 -36.67 3.08
N GLY A 49 20.68 -36.56 2.82
CA GLY A 49 21.23 -35.65 1.81
C GLY A 49 21.51 -34.22 2.29
N ILE A 50 21.35 -33.95 3.59
CA ILE A 50 21.71 -32.68 4.22
C ILE A 50 22.69 -32.96 5.34
N GLU A 51 23.93 -32.49 5.22
CA GLU A 51 25.02 -32.82 6.18
C GLU A 51 24.81 -32.23 7.58
N SER A 52 24.14 -31.09 7.70
CA SER A 52 23.81 -30.47 8.98
C SER A 52 22.58 -29.59 8.83
N PRO A 53 21.34 -30.13 8.98
CA PRO A 53 20.16 -29.28 8.91
C PRO A 53 20.13 -28.35 10.12
N VAL A 54 20.02 -27.07 9.86
CA VAL A 54 19.97 -26.04 10.90
C VAL A 54 18.58 -25.49 11.16
N SER A 55 17.66 -25.66 10.20
CA SER A 55 16.30 -25.12 10.30
C SER A 55 15.26 -26.04 9.73
N ILE A 56 14.10 -26.13 10.41
CA ILE A 56 12.90 -26.81 9.94
C ILE A 56 11.72 -25.83 10.05
N ARG A 57 10.87 -25.80 9.03
CA ARG A 57 9.64 -24.99 8.99
C ARG A 57 8.45 -25.88 8.67
N TYR A 58 7.32 -25.59 9.29
CA TYR A 58 6.05 -26.23 8.97
C TYR A 58 5.03 -25.15 8.62
N CYS A 59 4.42 -25.24 7.44
CA CYS A 59 3.42 -24.30 6.92
C CYS A 59 3.88 -22.84 7.01
N PHE A 60 5.15 -22.57 6.72
CA PHE A 60 5.76 -21.26 6.82
C PHE A 60 5.77 -20.57 5.45
N SER A 61 4.61 -20.43 4.83
CA SER A 61 4.37 -19.69 3.59
C SER A 61 2.89 -19.27 3.53
N ASP A 62 2.60 -18.23 2.74
CA ASP A 62 1.28 -17.57 2.71
C ASP A 62 0.11 -18.43 2.23
N ALA A 63 0.38 -19.58 1.63
CA ALA A 63 -0.64 -20.51 1.12
C ALA A 63 -0.36 -21.98 1.50
N ALA A 64 0.48 -22.23 2.50
CA ALA A 64 0.80 -23.60 2.89
C ALA A 64 -0.41 -24.31 3.48
N GLN A 65 -0.79 -25.41 2.89
CA GLN A 65 -1.78 -26.33 3.45
C GLN A 65 -1.05 -27.33 4.34
N GLY A 66 -1.31 -27.24 5.65
CA GLY A 66 -0.81 -28.20 6.62
C GLY A 66 -1.85 -29.25 6.97
N ASN A 67 -1.40 -30.46 7.24
CA ASN A 67 -2.26 -31.57 7.58
C ASN A 67 -1.89 -32.28 8.89
N LEU A 68 -1.10 -31.61 9.74
CA LEU A 68 -0.68 -32.10 11.03
C LEU A 68 -1.58 -31.53 12.13
N PHE A 69 -2.08 -32.41 13.00
CA PHE A 69 -3.06 -32.10 14.04
C PHE A 69 -2.63 -32.73 15.37
N SER A 70 -3.16 -32.24 16.49
CA SER A 70 -3.21 -33.04 17.70
C SER A 70 -4.16 -34.22 17.52
N THR A 71 -4.02 -35.26 18.30
CA THR A 71 -4.98 -36.39 18.32
C THR A 71 -6.40 -35.96 18.73
N GLU A 72 -6.56 -34.75 19.27
CA GLU A 72 -7.84 -34.13 19.64
C GLU A 72 -8.47 -33.37 18.45
N GLY A 73 -7.82 -33.36 17.26
CA GLY A 73 -8.32 -32.72 16.05
C GLY A 73 -8.01 -31.23 15.92
N ILE A 74 -7.12 -30.68 16.77
CA ILE A 74 -6.70 -29.28 16.68
C ILE A 74 -5.53 -29.18 15.67
N PRO A 75 -5.64 -28.36 14.61
CA PRO A 75 -4.54 -28.17 13.67
C PRO A 75 -3.31 -27.59 14.37
N LEU A 76 -2.13 -28.09 13.98
CA LEU A 76 -0.87 -27.53 14.46
C LEU A 76 -0.63 -26.17 13.84
N ALA A 77 -0.31 -25.19 14.65
CA ALA A 77 0.08 -23.86 14.16
C ALA A 77 1.37 -23.95 13.34
N PRO A 78 1.55 -23.08 12.33
CA PRO A 78 2.84 -22.94 11.66
C PRO A 78 3.98 -22.76 12.67
N PHE A 79 5.09 -23.41 12.45
CA PHE A 79 6.24 -23.29 13.33
C PHE A 79 7.57 -23.27 12.58
N ARG A 80 8.55 -22.70 13.25
CA ARG A 80 9.95 -22.73 12.87
C ARG A 80 10.75 -23.32 14.04
N ALA A 81 11.62 -24.29 13.75
CA ALA A 81 12.55 -24.85 14.69
C ALA A 81 13.95 -24.76 14.10
N ASP A 82 14.74 -23.84 14.63
CA ASP A 82 16.15 -23.73 14.28
C ASP A 82 16.96 -24.51 15.31
N SER A 83 17.92 -25.30 14.87
CA SER A 83 18.87 -25.97 15.75
C SER A 83 19.83 -24.89 16.27
N ILE A 84 19.54 -24.35 17.45
CA ILE A 84 20.52 -23.59 18.22
C ILE A 84 21.45 -24.65 18.88
N ALA A 85 22.34 -25.22 18.12
CA ALA A 85 23.47 -25.90 18.67
C ALA A 85 24.54 -24.84 18.91
N SER A 86 24.76 -24.53 20.20
CA SER A 86 25.94 -23.86 20.76
C SER A 86 26.47 -22.62 20.03
N SER A 87 26.60 -21.58 20.78
CA SER A 87 27.21 -20.29 20.56
C SER A 87 28.65 -20.24 20.01
N GLU A 88 28.99 -21.05 19.05
CA GLU A 88 30.33 -20.96 18.44
C GLU A 88 30.20 -21.17 16.93
N ASN A 89 30.39 -20.05 16.20
CA ASN A 89 30.71 -19.99 14.76
C ASN A 89 29.71 -20.64 13.79
N ILE A 90 28.43 -20.31 13.90
CA ILE A 90 27.73 -20.03 12.67
C ILE A 90 28.37 -18.71 12.20
N PRO A 91 28.90 -18.57 10.97
CA PRO A 91 28.87 -17.29 10.36
C PRO A 91 27.36 -16.97 10.39
N VAL A 92 26.90 -16.13 11.30
CA VAL A 92 25.84 -15.22 10.97
C VAL A 92 26.32 -14.80 9.59
N SER A 93 25.64 -15.21 8.53
CA SER A 93 25.59 -14.39 7.37
C SER A 93 25.29 -13.08 8.03
N THR A 94 26.31 -12.31 8.27
CA THR A 94 26.20 -10.89 8.34
C THR A 94 25.61 -10.62 6.99
N ASP A 95 24.29 -10.76 6.93
CA ASP A 95 23.51 -10.16 5.89
C ASP A 95 23.71 -8.68 6.19
N SER A 96 24.89 -8.20 5.77
CA SER A 96 25.19 -6.78 5.69
C SER A 96 24.05 -6.07 4.96
N ALA A 97 23.31 -6.78 4.13
CA ALA A 97 22.04 -6.35 3.55
C ALA A 97 20.95 -6.07 4.61
N LEU A 98 20.87 -6.79 5.73
CA LEU A 98 19.91 -6.45 6.79
C LEU A 98 20.43 -5.26 7.65
N GLU A 99 21.72 -5.17 7.92
CA GLU A 99 22.30 -3.99 8.56
C GLU A 99 22.32 -2.78 7.60
N GLU A 100 22.67 -2.98 6.32
CA GLU A 100 22.52 -1.97 5.27
C GLU A 100 21.07 -1.53 5.08
N SER A 101 20.06 -2.39 5.24
CA SER A 101 18.65 -2.01 5.17
C SER A 101 18.21 -1.07 6.30
N PHE A 102 18.90 -1.04 7.43
CA PHE A 102 18.64 -0.09 8.52
C PHE A 102 19.16 1.33 8.22
N GLU A 103 20.16 1.49 7.35
CA GLU A 103 20.69 2.81 7.00
C GLU A 103 19.85 3.56 5.97
N PHE A 104 18.90 2.93 5.32
CA PHE A 104 18.26 3.47 4.11
C PHE A 104 16.78 3.78 4.24
N SER A 105 16.45 4.76 5.05
CA SER A 105 15.42 5.70 4.60
C SER A 105 16.12 7.00 4.18
N PRO A 106 16.22 7.33 2.88
CA PRO A 106 16.76 8.62 2.48
C PRO A 106 15.97 9.78 3.07
N LYS A 107 14.72 9.57 3.47
CA LYS A 107 13.88 10.53 4.18
C LYS A 107 14.43 10.91 5.55
N PHE A 108 15.09 10.00 6.25
CA PHE A 108 15.66 10.27 7.57
C PHE A 108 16.77 11.33 7.53
N SER A 109 17.67 11.20 6.55
CA SER A 109 18.83 12.10 6.41
C SER A 109 18.54 13.37 5.59
N THR A 110 17.64 13.28 4.60
CA THR A 110 17.40 14.38 3.65
C THR A 110 16.27 15.31 4.07
N GLY A 111 15.36 14.87 4.94
CA GLY A 111 14.17 15.63 5.26
C GLY A 111 13.09 15.59 4.17
N ASN A 112 13.22 14.79 3.14
CA ASN A 112 12.27 14.67 2.04
C ASN A 112 10.91 14.13 2.51
N ALA A 113 9.82 14.59 1.87
CA ALA A 113 8.48 14.11 2.14
C ALA A 113 8.10 12.87 1.30
N ASN A 114 8.68 12.73 0.11
CA ASN A 114 8.46 11.58 -0.76
C ASN A 114 9.47 10.43 -0.53
N PRO A 115 9.03 9.16 -0.72
CA PRO A 115 7.64 8.72 -0.88
C PRO A 115 6.84 8.86 0.43
N LEU A 116 5.50 8.62 0.39
CA LEU A 116 4.64 8.71 1.60
C LEU A 116 5.16 7.79 2.71
N LEU A 117 5.45 6.53 2.38
CA LEU A 117 6.05 5.53 3.27
C LEU A 117 7.43 5.14 2.75
N ASP A 118 8.38 4.97 3.64
CA ASP A 118 9.74 4.54 3.32
C ASP A 118 10.03 3.06 3.68
N PHE A 119 9.05 2.36 4.22
CA PHE A 119 9.12 0.94 4.61
C PHE A 119 8.17 0.04 3.81
N GLN A 120 7.24 0.61 3.06
CA GLN A 120 6.18 -0.10 2.34
C GLN A 120 6.15 0.34 0.88
N TYR A 121 6.19 -0.61 -0.06
CA TYR A 121 5.95 -0.35 -1.47
C TYR A 121 4.45 -0.33 -1.74
N MET A 122 3.96 0.76 -2.31
CA MET A 122 2.56 0.91 -2.72
C MET A 122 2.48 1.74 -4.01
N ALA A 123 1.53 1.41 -4.86
CA ALA A 123 1.42 1.99 -6.20
C ALA A 123 -0.01 2.41 -6.53
N ASP A 124 -0.20 3.01 -7.71
CA ASP A 124 -1.52 3.30 -8.29
C ASP A 124 -2.42 4.04 -7.28
N PRO A 125 -2.06 5.29 -6.92
CA PRO A 125 -2.72 6.03 -5.85
C PRO A 125 -4.15 6.40 -6.17
N THR A 126 -5.01 6.36 -5.16
CA THR A 126 -6.29 7.06 -5.11
C THR A 126 -6.49 7.68 -3.74
N ALA A 127 -7.26 8.75 -3.62
CA ALA A 127 -7.43 9.44 -2.36
C ALA A 127 -8.85 9.96 -2.14
N VAL A 128 -9.24 10.06 -0.88
CA VAL A 128 -10.49 10.70 -0.46
C VAL A 128 -10.25 11.57 0.77
N VAL A 129 -10.91 12.72 0.79
CA VAL A 129 -10.87 13.63 1.95
C VAL A 129 -12.07 13.36 2.84
N HIS A 130 -11.83 13.15 4.13
CA HIS A 130 -12.86 12.93 5.12
C HIS A 130 -12.46 13.53 6.46
N ASP A 131 -13.35 14.30 7.09
CA ASP A 131 -13.16 14.95 8.39
C ASP A 131 -11.83 15.69 8.54
N GLY A 132 -11.44 16.46 7.51
CA GLY A 132 -10.22 17.27 7.51
C GLY A 132 -8.92 16.49 7.35
N ARG A 133 -9.01 15.22 7.00
CA ARG A 133 -7.90 14.31 6.79
C ARG A 133 -7.97 13.71 5.38
N ILE A 134 -6.83 13.51 4.74
CA ILE A 134 -6.74 12.82 3.46
C ILE A 134 -6.36 11.35 3.68
N TYR A 135 -7.10 10.45 3.05
CA TYR A 135 -6.86 9.00 3.07
C TYR A 135 -6.43 8.57 1.69
N VAL A 136 -5.30 7.88 1.59
CA VAL A 136 -4.71 7.41 0.33
C VAL A 136 -4.67 5.88 0.34
N TYR A 137 -5.07 5.30 -0.77
CA TYR A 137 -5.05 3.86 -0.99
C TYR A 137 -4.19 3.56 -2.21
N GLY A 138 -3.58 2.38 -2.21
CA GLY A 138 -2.77 1.97 -3.36
C GLY A 138 -2.60 0.46 -3.44
N THR A 139 -2.21 0.00 -4.59
CA THR A 139 -1.80 -1.37 -4.87
C THR A 139 -0.65 -1.76 -3.94
N ASN A 140 -0.74 -2.91 -3.26
CA ASN A 140 0.29 -3.35 -2.33
C ASN A 140 1.46 -4.06 -3.04
N ASP A 141 2.33 -3.30 -3.67
CA ASP A 141 3.54 -3.84 -4.32
C ASP A 141 4.48 -4.55 -3.33
N HIS A 142 4.40 -4.22 -2.04
CA HIS A 142 5.19 -4.89 -1.01
C HIS A 142 4.86 -6.37 -0.88
N GLN A 143 3.59 -6.74 -1.05
CA GLN A 143 3.16 -8.14 -1.03
C GLN A 143 3.84 -8.96 -2.16
N GLN A 144 4.01 -8.37 -3.34
CA GLN A 144 4.78 -8.98 -4.42
C GLN A 144 6.27 -9.08 -4.05
N TYR A 145 6.82 -8.00 -3.46
CA TYR A 145 8.22 -7.97 -3.03
C TYR A 145 8.55 -9.05 -1.99
N ASP A 146 7.67 -9.26 -1.02
CA ASP A 146 7.82 -10.30 0.01
C ASP A 146 7.94 -11.72 -0.58
N VAL A 147 7.29 -11.95 -1.72
CA VAL A 147 7.32 -13.26 -2.41
C VAL A 147 8.56 -13.40 -3.29
N VAL A 148 8.86 -12.38 -4.11
CA VAL A 148 9.92 -12.50 -5.12
C VAL A 148 11.30 -12.09 -4.61
N GLY A 149 11.35 -11.33 -3.54
CA GLY A 149 12.58 -10.85 -2.91
C GLY A 149 13.37 -9.86 -3.75
N ARG A 150 14.55 -9.51 -3.26
CA ARG A 150 15.46 -8.51 -3.82
C ARG A 150 15.88 -8.77 -5.28
N ASN A 151 16.00 -10.02 -5.66
CA ASN A 151 16.48 -10.44 -6.98
C ASN A 151 15.36 -10.85 -7.94
N GLY A 152 14.10 -10.72 -7.51
CA GLY A 152 12.94 -11.09 -8.32
C GLY A 152 12.49 -9.97 -9.26
N LYS A 153 11.33 -10.19 -9.88
CA LYS A 153 10.66 -9.20 -10.73
C LYS A 153 9.22 -9.01 -10.28
N ASN A 154 8.73 -7.80 -10.34
CA ASN A 154 7.32 -7.53 -10.15
C ASN A 154 6.52 -8.04 -11.36
N THR A 155 5.79 -9.13 -11.15
CA THR A 155 4.86 -9.72 -12.12
C THR A 155 3.40 -9.42 -11.77
N TYR A 156 3.17 -8.69 -10.67
CA TYR A 156 1.85 -8.32 -10.12
C TYR A 156 0.97 -9.50 -9.69
N GLN A 157 1.42 -10.75 -9.87
CA GLN A 157 0.61 -11.97 -9.66
C GLN A 157 0.29 -12.26 -8.18
N HIS A 158 1.11 -11.75 -7.26
CA HIS A 158 0.96 -11.98 -5.82
C HIS A 158 0.32 -10.81 -5.09
N ILE A 159 -0.27 -9.85 -5.81
CA ILE A 159 -0.90 -8.66 -5.21
C ILE A 159 -2.39 -8.92 -5.02
N HIS A 160 -2.78 -9.15 -3.76
CA HIS A 160 -4.15 -9.50 -3.36
C HIS A 160 -4.65 -8.60 -2.22
N SER A 161 -3.98 -7.49 -1.98
CA SER A 161 -4.31 -6.51 -0.94
C SER A 161 -4.02 -5.09 -1.39
N LEU A 162 -4.65 -4.13 -0.73
CA LEU A 162 -4.44 -2.70 -0.95
C LEU A 162 -3.88 -2.08 0.33
N THR A 163 -2.94 -1.17 0.21
CA THR A 163 -2.35 -0.44 1.34
C THR A 163 -3.16 0.81 1.66
N MET A 164 -3.28 1.17 2.94
CA MET A 164 -3.99 2.35 3.40
C MET A 164 -3.08 3.25 4.23
N VAL A 165 -3.08 4.56 3.92
CA VAL A 165 -2.42 5.59 4.73
C VAL A 165 -3.30 6.83 4.85
N SER A 166 -3.06 7.69 5.85
CA SER A 166 -3.73 8.97 5.92
C SER A 166 -2.85 10.04 6.54
N SER A 167 -3.13 11.29 6.22
CA SER A 167 -2.45 12.45 6.80
C SER A 167 -3.40 13.63 6.93
N ASP A 168 -3.13 14.50 7.88
CA ASP A 168 -3.79 15.79 8.02
C ASP A 168 -2.80 16.97 7.85
N ASP A 169 -1.53 16.65 7.64
CA ASP A 169 -0.44 17.63 7.44
C ASP A 169 0.41 17.41 6.17
N MET A 170 0.17 16.32 5.43
CA MET A 170 0.82 15.93 4.16
C MET A 170 2.27 15.45 4.28
N VAL A 171 2.84 15.38 5.49
CA VAL A 171 4.24 14.96 5.74
C VAL A 171 4.31 13.79 6.70
N ASN A 172 3.50 13.81 7.76
CA ASN A 172 3.37 12.70 8.70
C ASN A 172 2.20 11.81 8.27
N TRP A 173 2.50 10.57 7.94
CA TRP A 173 1.52 9.61 7.41
C TRP A 173 1.22 8.51 8.43
N THR A 174 -0.05 8.34 8.76
CA THR A 174 -0.51 7.21 9.57
C THR A 174 -0.71 6.00 8.69
N TYR A 175 0.00 4.93 8.96
CA TYR A 175 -0.14 3.64 8.25
C TYR A 175 -1.27 2.81 8.87
N HIS A 176 -2.34 2.57 8.12
CA HIS A 176 -3.51 1.82 8.56
C HIS A 176 -3.46 0.31 8.24
N GLY A 177 -2.29 -0.16 7.78
CA GLY A 177 -2.14 -1.54 7.34
C GLY A 177 -2.70 -1.77 5.93
N VAL A 178 -3.18 -2.98 5.69
CA VAL A 178 -3.67 -3.41 4.37
C VAL A 178 -5.11 -3.90 4.43
N ILE A 179 -5.84 -3.68 3.34
CA ILE A 179 -7.13 -4.33 3.07
C ILE A 179 -6.81 -5.68 2.42
N ASN A 180 -7.04 -6.77 3.10
CA ASN A 180 -6.91 -8.11 2.53
C ASN A 180 -8.09 -8.41 1.61
N VAL A 181 -8.00 -7.95 0.36
CA VAL A 181 -9.07 -8.07 -0.64
C VAL A 181 -9.39 -9.54 -0.91
N LYS A 182 -8.38 -10.42 -0.96
CA LYS A 182 -8.59 -11.84 -1.18
C LYS A 182 -9.43 -12.52 -0.10
N ALA A 183 -9.29 -12.09 1.15
CA ALA A 183 -10.12 -12.61 2.23
C ALA A 183 -11.57 -12.10 2.15
N LEU A 184 -11.78 -10.86 1.69
CA LEU A 184 -13.10 -10.24 1.55
C LEU A 184 -13.82 -10.70 0.28
N ALA A 185 -13.09 -10.84 -0.82
CA ALA A 185 -13.56 -11.20 -2.16
C ALA A 185 -12.79 -12.43 -2.69
N PRO A 186 -13.01 -13.64 -2.13
CA PRO A 186 -12.22 -14.83 -2.47
C PRO A 186 -12.38 -15.27 -3.94
N TRP A 187 -13.39 -14.81 -4.63
CA TRP A 187 -13.62 -15.00 -6.07
C TRP A 187 -12.61 -14.22 -6.93
N GLY A 188 -12.02 -13.14 -6.39
CA GLY A 188 -11.10 -12.26 -7.12
C GLY A 188 -9.76 -12.92 -7.42
N MET A 189 -9.12 -12.48 -8.50
CA MET A 189 -7.80 -12.94 -8.95
C MET A 189 -6.67 -12.09 -8.38
N ALA A 190 -6.87 -10.77 -8.33
CA ALA A 190 -5.89 -9.79 -7.86
C ALA A 190 -6.62 -8.54 -7.31
N SER A 191 -5.86 -7.63 -6.71
CA SER A 191 -6.37 -6.31 -6.32
C SER A 191 -5.32 -5.25 -6.67
N TRP A 192 -5.44 -4.71 -7.89
CA TRP A 192 -4.57 -3.64 -8.39
C TRP A 192 -5.34 -2.33 -8.46
N ALA A 193 -4.65 -1.24 -8.72
CA ALA A 193 -5.15 0.08 -9.07
C ALA A 193 -6.53 0.40 -8.48
N PRO A 194 -6.60 0.85 -7.21
CA PRO A 194 -7.85 1.23 -6.59
C PRO A 194 -8.32 2.61 -7.06
N SER A 195 -9.63 2.86 -7.02
CA SER A 195 -10.23 4.20 -7.09
C SER A 195 -11.35 4.33 -6.07
N ILE A 196 -11.37 5.44 -5.31
CA ILE A 196 -12.28 5.62 -4.18
C ILE A 196 -13.17 6.85 -4.34
N ALA A 197 -14.44 6.70 -3.99
CA ALA A 197 -15.36 7.82 -3.80
C ALA A 197 -16.10 7.68 -2.47
N SER A 198 -16.62 8.78 -1.95
CA SER A 198 -17.46 8.76 -0.75
C SER A 198 -18.68 9.65 -0.91
N ARG A 199 -19.78 9.24 -0.29
CA ARG A 199 -21.05 9.98 -0.32
C ARG A 199 -21.78 9.81 1.00
N LYS A 200 -22.42 10.90 1.47
CA LYS A 200 -23.34 10.81 2.59
C LYS A 200 -24.65 10.17 2.10
N GLU A 201 -25.02 9.05 2.73
CA GLU A 201 -26.20 8.28 2.34
C GLU A 201 -27.43 8.63 3.20
N ALA A 202 -28.59 8.06 2.83
CA ALA A 202 -29.86 8.31 3.51
C ALA A 202 -29.88 7.88 4.99
N ASP A 203 -28.99 6.99 5.40
CA ASP A 203 -28.81 6.60 6.81
C ASP A 203 -28.05 7.64 7.65
N GLY A 204 -27.67 8.76 7.01
CA GLY A 204 -26.94 9.86 7.62
C GLY A 204 -25.43 9.64 7.77
N LYS A 205 -24.91 8.48 7.38
CA LYS A 205 -23.48 8.15 7.40
C LYS A 205 -22.80 8.44 6.08
N THR A 206 -21.51 8.67 6.13
CA THR A 206 -20.68 8.66 4.91
C THR A 206 -20.35 7.22 4.57
N HIS A 207 -20.67 6.82 3.34
CA HIS A 207 -20.27 5.55 2.76
C HIS A 207 -19.09 5.76 1.83
N PHE A 208 -18.17 4.82 1.86
CA PHE A 208 -16.97 4.76 1.04
C PHE A 208 -17.12 3.60 0.04
N TYR A 209 -16.81 3.89 -1.22
CA TYR A 209 -16.92 2.97 -2.34
C TYR A 209 -15.53 2.85 -2.96
N LEU A 210 -14.87 1.72 -2.73
CA LEU A 210 -13.51 1.45 -3.19
C LEU A 210 -13.56 0.42 -4.32
N TYR A 211 -13.35 0.88 -5.54
CA TYR A 211 -13.23 0.02 -6.71
C TYR A 211 -11.76 -0.40 -6.87
N TYR A 212 -11.52 -1.54 -7.48
CA TYR A 212 -10.17 -2.05 -7.73
C TYR A 212 -10.12 -2.92 -8.97
N SER A 213 -8.99 -3.01 -9.61
CA SER A 213 -8.75 -3.91 -10.74
C SER A 213 -8.63 -5.35 -10.24
N ASN A 214 -9.54 -6.22 -10.69
CA ASN A 214 -9.41 -7.67 -10.52
C ASN A 214 -8.47 -8.24 -11.62
N SER A 215 -7.19 -7.91 -11.57
CA SER A 215 -6.25 -8.00 -12.70
C SER A 215 -6.76 -7.26 -13.95
N GLY A 216 -6.39 -7.66 -15.14
CA GLY A 216 -6.97 -7.12 -16.39
C GLY A 216 -8.38 -7.63 -16.72
N SER A 217 -9.04 -8.39 -15.83
CA SER A 217 -10.26 -9.14 -16.15
C SER A 217 -11.56 -8.48 -15.68
N GLY A 218 -11.49 -7.44 -14.86
CA GLY A 218 -12.68 -6.75 -14.36
C GLY A 218 -12.39 -5.76 -13.25
N VAL A 219 -13.46 -5.09 -12.80
CA VAL A 219 -13.47 -4.15 -11.69
C VAL A 219 -14.27 -4.75 -10.54
N GLY A 220 -13.61 -5.04 -9.43
CA GLY A 220 -14.25 -5.37 -8.16
C GLY A 220 -14.54 -4.12 -7.33
N MET A 221 -15.32 -4.26 -6.24
CA MET A 221 -15.54 -3.17 -5.31
C MET A 221 -15.69 -3.65 -3.87
N LEU A 222 -15.32 -2.77 -2.95
CA LEU A 222 -15.55 -2.90 -1.53
C LEU A 222 -16.30 -1.68 -1.01
N THR A 223 -17.03 -1.84 0.11
CA THR A 223 -17.73 -0.75 0.77
C THR A 223 -17.44 -0.72 2.26
N ALA A 224 -17.47 0.48 2.84
CA ALA A 224 -17.34 0.70 4.29
C ALA A 224 -18.09 1.97 4.71
N THR A 225 -18.28 2.15 6.02
CA THR A 225 -18.81 3.40 6.62
C THR A 225 -17.73 4.19 7.38
N SER A 226 -16.48 3.77 7.23
CA SER A 226 -15.28 4.47 7.71
C SER A 226 -14.18 4.36 6.65
N PRO A 227 -13.33 5.36 6.49
CA PRO A 227 -12.28 5.33 5.47
C PRO A 227 -11.22 4.24 5.72
N VAL A 228 -11.14 3.71 6.91
CA VAL A 228 -10.24 2.59 7.24
C VAL A 228 -10.95 1.23 7.37
N GLY A 229 -12.24 1.19 7.06
CA GLY A 229 -13.07 -0.01 7.16
C GLY A 229 -13.83 -0.14 8.50
N PRO A 230 -14.35 -1.33 8.86
CA PRO A 230 -14.16 -2.60 8.15
C PRO A 230 -14.79 -2.58 6.76
N TRP A 231 -14.06 -3.15 5.80
CA TRP A 231 -14.48 -3.26 4.42
C TRP A 231 -15.28 -4.53 4.18
N THR A 232 -16.22 -4.49 3.24
CA THR A 232 -17.02 -5.64 2.83
C THR A 232 -17.15 -5.69 1.31
N ASP A 233 -17.23 -6.87 0.73
CA ASP A 233 -17.61 -7.09 -0.66
C ASP A 233 -19.14 -7.15 -0.76
N PRO A 234 -19.80 -6.15 -1.38
CA PRO A 234 -21.26 -6.12 -1.45
C PRO A 234 -21.86 -6.94 -2.59
N LEU A 235 -21.02 -7.48 -3.52
CA LEU A 235 -21.49 -8.09 -4.76
C LEU A 235 -21.12 -9.58 -4.89
N GLY A 236 -19.98 -10.03 -4.35
CA GLY A 236 -19.44 -11.35 -4.60
C GLY A 236 -19.04 -11.60 -6.06
N LYS A 237 -18.84 -10.55 -6.86
CA LYS A 237 -18.44 -10.57 -8.27
C LYS A 237 -17.96 -9.18 -8.72
N CYS A 238 -17.42 -9.08 -9.93
CA CYS A 238 -17.09 -7.79 -10.54
C CYS A 238 -18.33 -6.93 -10.78
N VAL A 239 -18.17 -5.60 -10.70
CA VAL A 239 -19.11 -4.59 -11.22
C VAL A 239 -19.13 -4.63 -12.74
N VAL A 240 -17.94 -4.73 -13.34
CA VAL A 240 -17.71 -4.88 -14.78
C VAL A 240 -16.68 -5.97 -14.99
N ASP A 241 -16.91 -6.83 -15.96
CA ASP A 241 -15.96 -7.88 -16.40
C ASP A 241 -16.03 -8.06 -17.91
N GLY A 242 -15.21 -8.95 -18.48
CA GLY A 242 -15.14 -9.22 -19.91
C GLY A 242 -16.44 -9.71 -20.56
N ASN A 243 -17.46 -10.08 -19.79
CA ASN A 243 -18.77 -10.50 -20.28
C ASN A 243 -19.81 -9.36 -20.22
N THR A 244 -19.46 -8.20 -19.68
CA THR A 244 -20.37 -7.07 -19.55
C THR A 244 -20.73 -6.54 -20.94
N PRO A 245 -22.03 -6.41 -21.29
CA PRO A 245 -22.44 -5.87 -22.58
C PRO A 245 -21.96 -4.42 -22.79
N GLY A 246 -21.63 -4.06 -24.02
CA GLY A 246 -21.26 -2.68 -24.38
C GLY A 246 -19.77 -2.38 -24.31
N LEU A 247 -18.90 -3.33 -23.97
CA LEU A 247 -17.45 -3.12 -23.89
C LEU A 247 -16.79 -2.74 -25.24
N GLY A 248 -17.38 -3.12 -26.39
CA GLY A 248 -16.82 -2.81 -27.70
C GLY A 248 -15.38 -3.34 -27.87
N LYS A 249 -14.42 -2.45 -28.09
CA LYS A 249 -13.00 -2.81 -28.23
C LYS A 249 -12.28 -3.01 -26.89
N CYS A 250 -12.87 -2.63 -25.76
CA CYS A 250 -12.26 -2.79 -24.42
C CYS A 250 -12.22 -4.27 -24.05
N LYS A 251 -11.05 -4.89 -24.19
CA LYS A 251 -10.83 -6.31 -23.86
C LYS A 251 -10.39 -6.52 -22.42
N ALA A 252 -9.80 -5.50 -21.80
CA ALA A 252 -9.33 -5.49 -20.43
C ALA A 252 -10.07 -4.36 -19.67
N PRO A 253 -11.24 -4.63 -19.07
CA PRO A 253 -11.99 -3.64 -18.30
C PRO A 253 -11.40 -3.54 -16.87
N PHE A 254 -10.29 -2.83 -16.71
CA PHE A 254 -9.56 -2.66 -15.46
C PHE A 254 -9.18 -1.19 -15.22
N ASP A 255 -8.42 -0.90 -14.20
CA ASP A 255 -8.01 0.44 -13.76
C ASP A 255 -9.22 1.39 -13.65
N PRO A 256 -10.07 1.16 -12.64
CA PRO A 256 -11.25 1.99 -12.46
C PRO A 256 -10.89 3.42 -12.05
N GLY A 257 -11.63 4.39 -12.58
CA GLY A 257 -11.69 5.77 -12.10
C GLY A 257 -13.12 6.11 -11.68
N VAL A 258 -13.37 6.42 -10.41
CA VAL A 258 -14.70 6.73 -9.90
C VAL A 258 -14.80 8.18 -9.45
N VAL A 259 -15.91 8.84 -9.79
CA VAL A 259 -16.26 10.15 -9.26
C VAL A 259 -17.75 10.23 -8.96
N ILE A 260 -18.13 11.06 -8.01
CA ILE A 260 -19.52 11.43 -7.72
C ILE A 260 -19.70 12.90 -8.10
N ASP A 261 -20.70 13.18 -8.95
CA ASP A 261 -20.99 14.54 -9.41
C ASP A 261 -21.76 15.36 -8.33
N ASP A 262 -22.06 16.62 -8.65
CA ASP A 262 -22.76 17.56 -7.75
C ASP A 262 -24.23 17.18 -7.47
N LYS A 263 -24.78 16.23 -8.24
CA LYS A 263 -26.12 15.65 -8.04
C LYS A 263 -26.07 14.36 -7.21
N GLY A 264 -24.87 13.94 -6.78
CA GLY A 264 -24.67 12.69 -6.05
C GLY A 264 -24.68 11.43 -6.92
N ILE A 265 -24.58 11.57 -8.24
CA ILE A 265 -24.55 10.45 -9.18
C ILE A 265 -23.12 9.93 -9.32
N GLY A 266 -22.94 8.63 -9.20
CA GLY A 266 -21.67 7.95 -9.41
C GLY A 266 -21.36 7.72 -10.90
N TRP A 267 -20.10 7.88 -11.26
CA TRP A 267 -19.55 7.65 -12.59
C TRP A 267 -18.32 6.78 -12.49
N LEU A 268 -18.19 5.82 -13.40
CA LEU A 268 -17.08 4.87 -13.43
C LEU A 268 -16.44 4.87 -14.81
N SER A 269 -15.16 5.19 -14.90
CA SER A 269 -14.32 4.93 -16.07
C SER A 269 -13.48 3.68 -15.86
N PHE A 270 -13.09 3.02 -16.92
CA PHE A 270 -12.25 1.83 -16.90
C PHE A 270 -11.77 1.48 -18.30
N GLY A 271 -10.83 0.56 -18.38
CA GLY A 271 -10.34 0.00 -19.63
C GLY A 271 -8.83 0.13 -19.79
N GLY A 272 -8.30 -0.62 -20.74
CA GLY A 272 -6.88 -0.54 -21.08
C GLY A 272 -6.47 -1.62 -22.07
N GLY A 273 -5.23 -1.49 -22.50
CA GLY A 273 -4.61 -2.42 -23.43
C GLY A 273 -3.45 -1.78 -24.16
N ASP A 274 -2.63 -2.60 -24.80
CA ASP A 274 -1.52 -2.15 -25.63
C ASP A 274 -1.94 -2.14 -27.11
N SER A 275 -2.00 -0.97 -27.70
CA SER A 275 -2.37 -0.76 -29.12
C SER A 275 -1.42 0.23 -29.77
N ASP A 276 -1.18 0.04 -31.08
CA ASP A 276 -0.45 0.99 -31.92
C ASP A 276 -1.33 2.10 -32.49
N ASP A 277 -2.65 1.97 -32.35
CA ASP A 277 -3.62 2.94 -32.87
C ASP A 277 -3.52 4.29 -32.11
N TYR A 278 -3.70 5.39 -32.86
CA TYR A 278 -3.83 6.72 -32.28
C TYR A 278 -5.02 6.81 -31.31
N ILE A 279 -6.15 6.20 -31.65
CA ILE A 279 -7.32 5.99 -30.78
C ILE A 279 -7.52 4.49 -30.61
N PRO A 280 -7.01 3.88 -29.51
CA PRO A 280 -7.16 2.45 -29.25
C PRO A 280 -8.63 2.02 -29.15
N GLY A 281 -9.49 2.89 -28.61
CA GLY A 281 -10.91 2.64 -28.47
C GLY A 281 -11.24 1.64 -27.36
N ASP A 282 -10.45 1.62 -26.30
CA ASP A 282 -10.58 0.71 -25.15
C ASP A 282 -10.96 1.43 -23.84
N ALA A 283 -10.83 2.76 -23.76
CA ALA A 283 -11.32 3.55 -22.65
C ALA A 283 -12.85 3.63 -22.61
N ARG A 284 -13.43 3.46 -21.42
CA ARG A 284 -14.89 3.43 -21.20
C ARG A 284 -15.31 4.31 -20.04
N ILE A 285 -16.55 4.80 -20.14
CA ILE A 285 -17.27 5.45 -19.05
C ILE A 285 -18.71 4.95 -18.98
N VAL A 286 -19.25 4.89 -17.77
CA VAL A 286 -20.64 4.50 -17.50
C VAL A 286 -21.16 5.25 -16.28
N ARG A 287 -22.45 5.55 -16.26
CA ARG A 287 -23.13 6.04 -15.06
C ARG A 287 -23.51 4.87 -14.16
N LEU A 288 -23.32 5.06 -12.86
CA LEU A 288 -23.72 4.12 -11.83
C LEU A 288 -25.13 4.45 -11.32
N ALA A 289 -25.88 3.43 -10.94
CA ALA A 289 -27.12 3.60 -10.21
C ALA A 289 -26.87 4.16 -8.80
N ASN A 290 -27.93 4.54 -8.12
CA ASN A 290 -27.83 5.13 -6.78
C ASN A 290 -27.16 4.18 -5.75
N ASP A 291 -27.18 2.88 -6.00
CA ASP A 291 -26.53 1.87 -5.14
C ASP A 291 -25.00 1.83 -5.32
N MET A 292 -24.45 2.59 -6.25
CA MET A 292 -23.01 2.61 -6.60
C MET A 292 -22.43 1.25 -7.05
N LYS A 293 -23.29 0.27 -7.38
CA LYS A 293 -22.92 -1.10 -7.73
C LYS A 293 -23.43 -1.56 -9.08
N THR A 294 -24.53 -0.97 -9.51
CA THR A 294 -25.24 -1.34 -10.74
C THR A 294 -24.97 -0.30 -11.81
N LEU A 295 -24.79 -0.73 -13.06
CA LEU A 295 -24.66 0.17 -14.19
C LEU A 295 -26.06 0.71 -14.56
N ASP A 296 -26.18 2.03 -14.75
CA ASP A 296 -27.43 2.74 -15.01
C ASP A 296 -27.39 3.57 -16.32
N SER A 297 -26.53 3.20 -17.22
CA SER A 297 -26.48 3.72 -18.59
C SER A 297 -25.85 2.71 -19.54
N GLU A 298 -25.88 2.99 -20.83
CA GLU A 298 -25.00 2.36 -21.79
C GLU A 298 -23.54 2.70 -21.44
N ILE A 299 -22.63 1.74 -21.72
CA ILE A 299 -21.18 1.95 -21.61
C ILE A 299 -20.73 2.70 -22.85
N VAL A 300 -20.08 3.85 -22.66
CA VAL A 300 -19.67 4.74 -23.74
C VAL A 300 -18.16 4.75 -23.92
N GLU A 301 -17.69 4.80 -25.16
CA GLU A 301 -16.27 4.94 -25.49
C GLU A 301 -15.80 6.37 -25.24
N ILE A 302 -14.65 6.51 -24.58
CA ILE A 302 -13.85 7.74 -24.56
C ILE A 302 -12.77 7.59 -25.62
N LYS A 303 -12.78 8.44 -26.65
CA LYS A 303 -11.78 8.43 -27.72
C LYS A 303 -10.46 9.06 -27.26
N ALA A 304 -9.83 8.45 -26.26
CA ALA A 304 -8.60 8.95 -25.66
C ALA A 304 -7.38 8.65 -26.53
N PRO A 305 -6.62 9.68 -26.96
CA PRO A 305 -5.42 9.49 -27.79
C PRO A 305 -4.35 8.69 -27.08
N TYR A 306 -3.83 7.65 -27.74
CA TYR A 306 -2.77 6.78 -27.21
C TYR A 306 -3.09 6.17 -25.84
N HIS A 307 -4.37 6.00 -25.50
CA HIS A 307 -4.77 5.39 -24.23
C HIS A 307 -4.08 4.05 -23.99
N PHE A 308 -3.71 3.82 -22.72
CA PHE A 308 -3.07 2.59 -22.29
C PHE A 308 -3.75 2.01 -21.04
N GLU A 309 -3.77 2.77 -19.92
CA GLU A 309 -4.30 2.35 -18.63
C GLU A 309 -4.50 3.54 -17.69
N ALA A 310 -4.64 3.28 -16.37
CA ALA A 310 -4.64 4.28 -15.30
C ALA A 310 -5.76 5.32 -15.45
N ASN A 311 -7.00 4.84 -15.62
CA ASN A 311 -8.16 5.70 -15.74
C ASN A 311 -8.48 6.37 -14.41
N GLU A 312 -8.74 7.67 -14.41
CA GLU A 312 -9.26 8.40 -13.27
C GLU A 312 -10.29 9.44 -13.71
N LEU A 313 -11.21 9.78 -12.82
CA LEU A 313 -12.23 10.79 -13.03
C LEU A 313 -12.20 11.84 -11.94
N ASN A 314 -12.31 13.10 -12.36
CA ASN A 314 -12.64 14.23 -11.50
C ASN A 314 -13.89 14.94 -12.03
N TYR A 315 -14.61 15.62 -11.15
CA TYR A 315 -15.76 16.44 -11.52
C TYR A 315 -15.59 17.84 -10.95
N LEU A 316 -15.61 18.83 -11.80
CA LEU A 316 -15.41 20.23 -11.42
C LEU A 316 -16.27 21.15 -12.28
N ASN A 317 -17.04 22.02 -11.65
CA ASN A 317 -17.84 23.05 -12.31
C ASN A 317 -18.74 22.52 -13.45
N GLY A 318 -19.41 21.38 -13.22
CA GLY A 318 -20.31 20.78 -14.20
C GLY A 318 -19.59 20.06 -15.35
N THR A 319 -18.31 19.74 -15.18
CA THR A 319 -17.47 19.11 -16.19
C THR A 319 -16.75 17.90 -15.62
N TRP A 320 -16.78 16.79 -16.33
CA TRP A 320 -15.97 15.61 -16.06
C TRP A 320 -14.59 15.82 -16.64
N ILE A 321 -13.57 15.54 -15.84
CA ILE A 321 -12.16 15.53 -16.23
C ILE A 321 -11.73 14.06 -16.16
N TYR A 322 -11.40 13.50 -17.30
CA TYR A 322 -10.88 12.16 -17.44
C TYR A 322 -9.38 12.22 -17.62
N THR A 323 -8.64 11.58 -16.73
CA THR A 323 -7.18 11.47 -16.79
C THR A 323 -6.79 10.01 -17.06
N TYR A 324 -5.69 9.81 -17.78
CA TYR A 324 -5.26 8.48 -18.20
C TYR A 324 -3.77 8.46 -18.55
N ASN A 325 -3.19 7.27 -18.50
CA ASN A 325 -1.82 7.02 -18.96
C ASN A 325 -1.80 6.75 -20.47
N THR A 326 -0.88 7.40 -21.18
CA THR A 326 -0.62 7.11 -22.59
C THR A 326 0.38 5.94 -22.73
N ASN A 327 0.30 5.20 -23.85
CA ASN A 327 1.14 4.03 -24.08
C ASN A 327 2.62 4.38 -24.34
N TRP A 328 3.46 3.35 -24.44
CA TRP A 328 4.90 3.44 -24.68
C TRP A 328 5.29 3.59 -26.15
N LYS A 329 4.30 3.57 -27.07
CA LYS A 329 4.54 3.58 -28.52
C LYS A 329 5.00 4.94 -29.03
N ASN A 330 5.50 4.99 -30.26
CA ASN A 330 5.83 6.22 -30.92
C ASN A 330 4.57 7.07 -31.20
N ARG A 331 4.73 8.37 -31.23
CA ARG A 331 3.66 9.33 -31.54
C ARG A 331 3.66 9.70 -33.03
N ASP A 332 3.41 8.74 -33.91
CA ASP A 332 3.51 8.95 -35.35
C ASP A 332 2.33 9.76 -35.89
N ALA A 333 1.14 9.60 -35.33
CA ALA A 333 -0.05 10.35 -35.65
C ALA A 333 -0.36 11.37 -34.55
N TRP A 334 -0.33 12.68 -34.89
CA TRP A 334 -0.74 13.74 -33.98
C TRP A 334 -1.45 14.86 -34.74
N PRO A 335 -2.79 14.87 -34.73
CA PRO A 335 -3.57 15.81 -35.52
C PRO A 335 -3.70 17.22 -34.92
N HIS A 336 -3.38 17.41 -33.64
CA HIS A 336 -3.48 18.69 -32.96
C HIS A 336 -2.29 19.60 -33.32
N LYS A 337 -2.60 20.84 -33.75
CA LYS A 337 -1.58 21.81 -34.17
C LYS A 337 -1.11 22.72 -33.03
N ASP A 338 -2.01 22.96 -32.08
CA ASP A 338 -1.83 23.95 -31.01
C ASP A 338 -1.58 23.30 -29.64
N ILE A 339 -1.47 21.99 -29.59
CA ILE A 339 -1.18 21.21 -28.38
C ILE A 339 0.02 20.32 -28.67
N ASP A 340 0.98 20.35 -27.78
CA ASP A 340 2.18 19.53 -27.91
C ASP A 340 1.88 18.04 -27.89
N LYS A 341 2.60 17.31 -28.71
CA LYS A 341 2.51 15.86 -28.77
C LYS A 341 2.91 15.23 -27.43
N PRO A 342 2.08 14.38 -26.81
CA PRO A 342 2.38 13.79 -25.51
C PRO A 342 3.65 12.92 -25.58
N SER A 343 4.45 12.91 -24.52
CA SER A 343 5.57 11.99 -24.39
C SER A 343 5.04 10.56 -24.18
N ARG A 344 5.94 9.58 -24.27
CA ARG A 344 5.56 8.18 -24.03
C ARG A 344 5.28 7.96 -22.54
N CYS A 345 4.26 7.16 -22.25
CA CYS A 345 3.85 6.81 -20.89
C CYS A 345 3.69 8.03 -19.97
N CYS A 346 3.12 9.13 -20.50
CA CYS A 346 2.77 10.31 -19.72
C CYS A 346 1.27 10.31 -19.38
N MET A 347 0.90 11.10 -18.39
CA MET A 347 -0.50 11.32 -18.04
C MET A 347 -1.08 12.44 -18.89
N SER A 348 -2.20 12.16 -19.53
CA SER A 348 -2.98 13.10 -20.35
C SER A 348 -4.38 13.24 -19.79
N TYR A 349 -5.10 14.30 -20.21
CA TYR A 349 -6.48 14.49 -19.78
C TYR A 349 -7.40 15.00 -20.86
N MET A 350 -8.68 14.67 -20.68
CA MET A 350 -9.79 15.10 -21.53
C MET A 350 -10.91 15.67 -20.65
N THR A 351 -11.76 16.50 -21.24
CA THR A 351 -12.92 17.07 -20.55
C THR A 351 -14.20 16.89 -21.35
N SER A 352 -15.33 16.70 -20.64
CA SER A 352 -16.66 16.65 -21.22
C SER A 352 -17.71 17.21 -20.27
N ARG A 353 -18.77 17.80 -20.81
CA ARG A 353 -20.00 18.18 -20.07
C ARG A 353 -21.15 17.19 -20.29
N THR A 354 -21.03 16.32 -21.26
CA THR A 354 -22.01 15.27 -21.61
C THR A 354 -21.28 13.92 -21.76
N PRO A 355 -20.77 13.31 -20.65
CA PRO A 355 -19.80 12.24 -20.69
C PRO A 355 -20.30 10.95 -21.37
N LEU A 356 -21.62 10.78 -21.54
CA LEU A 356 -22.22 9.66 -22.29
C LEU A 356 -22.32 9.90 -23.80
N GLU A 357 -21.80 11.00 -24.29
CA GLU A 357 -21.69 11.29 -25.73
C GLU A 357 -20.22 11.12 -26.15
N THR A 358 -19.92 10.08 -26.93
CA THR A 358 -18.53 9.74 -27.32
C THR A 358 -17.76 10.92 -27.93
N ASP A 359 -18.42 11.75 -28.75
CA ASP A 359 -17.78 12.87 -29.43
C ASP A 359 -17.73 14.17 -28.58
N SER A 360 -18.21 14.15 -27.33
CA SER A 360 -18.19 15.29 -26.42
C SER A 360 -16.85 15.50 -25.73
N TRP A 361 -16.00 14.47 -25.73
CA TRP A 361 -14.72 14.49 -25.04
C TRP A 361 -13.69 15.28 -25.85
N THR A 362 -13.14 16.30 -25.21
CA THR A 362 -12.10 17.14 -25.80
C THR A 362 -10.76 16.87 -25.14
N TYR A 363 -9.76 16.49 -25.92
CA TYR A 363 -8.37 16.39 -25.44
C TYR A 363 -7.86 17.76 -25.05
N ARG A 364 -7.24 17.86 -23.88
CA ARG A 364 -6.76 19.14 -23.33
C ARG A 364 -5.26 19.28 -23.43
N ASP A 365 -4.54 18.36 -22.79
CA ASP A 365 -3.06 18.32 -22.80
C ASP A 365 -2.55 17.06 -22.06
N ASN A 366 -1.24 16.93 -21.98
CA ASN A 366 -0.57 16.12 -20.99
C ASN A 366 -0.17 17.01 -19.78
N TYR A 367 -0.26 16.47 -18.58
CA TYR A 367 -0.04 17.25 -17.35
C TYR A 367 1.01 16.63 -16.41
N PHE A 368 1.49 15.41 -16.71
CA PHE A 368 2.54 14.77 -15.93
C PHE A 368 3.33 13.79 -16.79
N LYS A 369 4.63 14.00 -16.86
CA LYS A 369 5.52 13.10 -17.61
C LYS A 369 5.77 11.81 -16.82
N ASN A 370 6.42 10.83 -17.46
CA ASN A 370 6.87 9.65 -16.74
C ASN A 370 7.88 10.05 -15.64
N PRO A 371 7.83 9.42 -14.43
CA PRO A 371 8.84 9.67 -13.40
C PRO A 371 10.29 9.50 -13.88
N GLY A 372 10.53 8.65 -14.88
CA GLY A 372 11.84 8.52 -15.56
C GLY A 372 12.32 9.82 -16.23
N ASP A 373 11.41 10.64 -16.74
CA ASP A 373 11.76 11.94 -17.31
C ASP A 373 12.26 12.96 -16.26
N TYR A 374 12.07 12.67 -14.97
CA TYR A 374 12.54 13.45 -13.84
C TYR A 374 13.75 12.83 -13.12
N GLY A 375 14.40 11.84 -13.74
CA GLY A 375 15.65 11.23 -13.26
C GLY A 375 15.49 10.02 -12.35
N MET A 376 14.29 9.46 -12.25
CA MET A 376 14.01 8.18 -11.61
C MET A 376 14.05 7.06 -12.65
N SER A 377 13.96 5.80 -12.23
CA SER A 377 13.78 4.69 -13.18
C SER A 377 12.40 4.75 -13.85
N ASP A 378 12.34 4.36 -15.14
CA ASP A 378 11.08 4.26 -15.89
C ASP A 378 10.16 3.17 -15.32
N SER A 379 8.88 3.48 -15.19
CA SER A 379 7.83 2.49 -14.91
C SER A 379 6.52 2.91 -15.59
N ASN A 380 5.46 2.10 -15.50
CA ASN A 380 4.14 2.59 -15.85
C ASN A 380 3.79 3.81 -14.97
N ASN A 381 2.82 4.60 -15.40
CA ASN A 381 2.48 5.85 -14.74
C ASN A 381 1.02 5.82 -14.31
N HIS A 382 0.74 6.28 -13.12
CA HIS A 382 -0.61 6.35 -12.57
C HIS A 382 -0.68 7.51 -11.60
N THR A 383 -1.69 8.36 -11.74
CA THR A 383 -1.84 9.54 -10.89
C THR A 383 -3.27 9.68 -10.37
N HIS A 384 -3.40 10.38 -9.25
CA HIS A 384 -4.68 10.81 -8.71
C HIS A 384 -4.61 12.29 -8.33
N LEU A 385 -5.53 13.08 -8.89
CA LEU A 385 -5.64 14.52 -8.61
C LEU A 385 -6.72 14.76 -7.55
N VAL A 386 -6.37 15.45 -6.48
CA VAL A 386 -7.31 15.76 -5.39
C VAL A 386 -7.11 17.16 -4.83
N LYS A 387 -8.20 17.83 -4.46
CA LYS A 387 -8.17 19.11 -3.74
C LYS A 387 -8.21 18.87 -2.23
N PHE A 388 -7.21 19.38 -1.49
CA PHE A 388 -7.15 19.29 -0.04
C PHE A 388 -6.69 20.62 0.55
N GLN A 389 -7.39 21.12 1.58
CA GLN A 389 -7.07 22.39 2.27
C GLN A 389 -6.85 23.58 1.31
N GLY A 390 -7.66 23.64 0.23
CA GLY A 390 -7.65 24.73 -0.74
C GLY A 390 -6.61 24.63 -1.85
N LYS A 391 -5.74 23.63 -1.83
CA LYS A 391 -4.72 23.36 -2.84
C LYS A 391 -5.01 22.06 -3.58
N TYR A 392 -4.46 21.94 -4.80
CA TYR A 392 -4.47 20.69 -5.54
C TYR A 392 -3.19 19.91 -5.33
N TYR A 393 -3.34 18.60 -5.16
CA TYR A 393 -2.25 17.65 -4.99
C TYR A 393 -2.36 16.55 -6.03
N LEU A 394 -1.22 16.20 -6.61
CA LEU A 394 -1.07 15.09 -7.53
C LEU A 394 -0.34 13.96 -6.81
N PHE A 395 -1.06 12.90 -6.51
CA PHE A 395 -0.46 11.65 -6.08
C PHE A 395 -0.04 10.86 -7.30
N TYR A 396 1.13 10.27 -7.26
CA TYR A 396 1.69 9.44 -8.33
C TYR A 396 2.56 8.34 -7.72
N HIS A 397 2.95 7.36 -8.49
CA HIS A 397 3.96 6.40 -8.03
C HIS A 397 5.27 6.54 -8.80
N SER A 398 6.37 6.13 -8.19
CA SER A 398 7.70 6.09 -8.80
C SER A 398 8.50 4.91 -8.28
N LEU A 399 9.64 4.63 -8.94
CA LEU A 399 10.62 3.66 -8.48
C LEU A 399 11.71 4.27 -7.56
N GLY A 400 11.57 5.54 -7.15
CA GLY A 400 12.58 6.26 -6.40
C GLY A 400 13.03 5.58 -5.10
N LEU A 401 12.11 4.97 -4.34
CA LEU A 401 12.46 4.23 -3.13
C LEU A 401 13.25 2.94 -3.46
N GLN A 402 12.81 2.20 -4.47
CA GLN A 402 13.50 1.03 -4.97
C GLN A 402 14.92 1.39 -5.44
N ASP A 403 15.04 2.47 -6.22
CA ASP A 403 16.32 2.94 -6.76
C ASP A 403 17.28 3.35 -5.65
N SER A 404 16.78 3.99 -4.58
CA SER A 404 17.59 4.37 -3.41
C SER A 404 18.14 3.17 -2.63
N ARG A 405 17.56 1.99 -2.81
CA ARG A 405 17.97 0.71 -2.21
C ARG A 405 18.74 -0.19 -3.17
N ASP A 406 19.12 0.32 -4.32
CA ASP A 406 19.78 -0.43 -5.41
C ASP A 406 19.02 -1.73 -5.78
N LEU A 407 17.69 -1.64 -5.87
CA LEU A 407 16.82 -2.73 -6.29
C LEU A 407 16.42 -2.57 -7.76
N LYS A 408 16.12 -3.69 -8.43
CA LYS A 408 15.66 -3.73 -9.82
C LYS A 408 14.43 -4.63 -9.99
N VAL A 409 13.60 -4.69 -8.97
CA VAL A 409 12.41 -5.57 -8.90
C VAL A 409 11.24 -5.00 -9.69
N GLY A 410 11.09 -3.68 -9.74
CA GLY A 410 9.94 -2.98 -10.34
C GLY A 410 8.84 -2.68 -9.32
N VAL A 411 9.19 -2.52 -8.03
CA VAL A 411 8.25 -2.18 -6.95
C VAL A 411 8.17 -0.67 -6.76
N ARG A 412 6.96 -0.16 -6.77
CA ARG A 412 6.65 1.26 -6.85
C ARG A 412 6.32 1.84 -5.46
N SER A 413 6.47 3.14 -5.31
CA SER A 413 6.12 3.85 -4.08
C SER A 413 5.34 5.11 -4.38
N ILE A 414 4.27 5.37 -3.66
CA ILE A 414 3.44 6.56 -3.84
C ILE A 414 4.17 7.80 -3.33
N CYS A 415 4.16 8.82 -4.15
CA CYS A 415 4.67 10.16 -3.93
C CYS A 415 3.54 11.18 -4.08
N VAL A 416 3.78 12.42 -3.66
CA VAL A 416 2.84 13.52 -3.80
C VAL A 416 3.55 14.84 -4.09
N GLU A 417 2.98 15.62 -5.00
CA GLU A 417 3.39 16.99 -5.29
C GLU A 417 2.19 17.95 -5.26
N GLU A 418 2.42 19.22 -4.96
CA GLU A 418 1.45 20.27 -5.19
C GLU A 418 1.41 20.56 -6.69
N ILE A 419 0.22 20.70 -7.26
CA ILE A 419 0.01 20.99 -8.68
C ILE A 419 -0.96 22.16 -8.85
N GLU A 420 -0.70 23.01 -9.82
CA GLU A 420 -1.56 24.14 -10.14
C GLU A 420 -2.70 23.68 -11.08
N VAL A 421 -3.94 24.05 -10.71
CA VAL A 421 -5.14 23.82 -11.54
C VAL A 421 -5.91 25.13 -11.65
N ASP A 422 -6.10 25.63 -12.86
CA ASP A 422 -7.02 26.74 -13.11
C ASP A 422 -8.46 26.20 -13.22
N GLU A 423 -9.24 26.43 -12.17
CA GLU A 423 -10.63 25.94 -12.11
C GLU A 423 -11.57 26.64 -13.11
N LYS A 424 -11.20 27.78 -13.64
CA LYS A 424 -12.03 28.56 -14.54
C LYS A 424 -12.09 27.93 -15.94
N ASP A 425 -10.96 27.54 -16.46
CA ASP A 425 -10.84 26.94 -17.79
C ASP A 425 -10.45 25.45 -17.74
N LEU A 426 -10.31 24.89 -16.55
CA LEU A 426 -9.98 23.49 -16.27
C LEU A 426 -8.60 23.10 -16.80
N THR A 427 -7.65 24.03 -16.73
CA THR A 427 -6.25 23.75 -17.10
C THR A 427 -5.53 23.10 -15.92
N ILE A 428 -5.04 21.89 -16.12
CA ILE A 428 -4.09 21.22 -15.21
C ILE A 428 -2.69 21.54 -15.74
N HIS A 429 -1.90 22.29 -14.96
CA HIS A 429 -0.53 22.64 -15.35
C HIS A 429 0.40 21.42 -15.24
N MET A 430 1.57 21.50 -15.91
CA MET A 430 2.54 20.42 -15.88
C MET A 430 3.08 20.20 -14.46
N GLY A 431 2.84 19.04 -13.91
CA GLY A 431 3.38 18.61 -12.62
C GLY A 431 4.85 18.18 -12.72
N THR A 432 5.43 17.95 -11.57
CA THR A 432 6.82 17.48 -11.42
C THR A 432 6.86 16.25 -10.53
N ALA A 433 7.94 15.47 -10.59
CA ALA A 433 8.20 14.39 -9.66
C ALA A 433 9.52 14.65 -8.93
N THR A 434 9.49 14.74 -7.60
CA THR A 434 10.66 15.03 -6.79
C THR A 434 10.76 14.13 -5.56
N ALA A 435 11.97 13.89 -5.07
CA ALA A 435 12.15 13.27 -3.76
C ALA A 435 11.74 14.22 -2.62
N LYS A 436 11.84 15.53 -2.82
CA LYS A 436 11.49 16.54 -1.83
C LYS A 436 10.03 16.46 -1.44
N GLY A 437 9.12 16.31 -2.42
CA GLY A 437 7.69 16.32 -2.20
C GLY A 437 7.14 17.65 -1.68
N VAL A 438 6.03 17.58 -0.98
CA VAL A 438 5.27 18.74 -0.49
C VAL A 438 5.77 19.26 0.85
N SER A 439 5.44 20.52 1.13
CA SER A 439 5.63 21.12 2.46
C SER A 439 4.51 20.70 3.41
N GLN A 440 4.85 20.61 4.68
CA GLN A 440 3.86 20.40 5.74
C GLN A 440 2.87 21.57 5.79
N ILE A 441 1.58 21.28 5.78
CA ILE A 441 0.53 22.31 5.69
C ILE A 441 0.06 22.84 7.05
N LYS A 442 0.35 22.12 8.12
CA LYS A 442 0.12 22.55 9.51
C LYS A 442 1.13 21.84 10.42
N PRO A 443 1.51 22.42 11.56
CA PRO A 443 2.36 21.74 12.53
C PRO A 443 1.65 20.50 13.11
N LEU A 444 2.45 19.49 13.46
CA LEU A 444 1.98 18.37 14.29
C LEU A 444 1.78 18.88 15.73
N ASP A 445 0.60 18.64 16.30
CA ASP A 445 0.35 18.95 17.71
C ASP A 445 0.91 17.84 18.62
N PRO A 446 2.01 18.08 19.35
CA PRO A 446 2.61 17.08 20.22
C PRO A 446 1.83 16.84 21.52
N PHE A 447 0.83 17.67 21.83
CA PHE A 447 -0.05 17.52 23.01
C PHE A 447 -1.34 16.76 22.70
N ALA A 448 -1.64 16.54 21.41
CA ALA A 448 -2.70 15.62 21.00
C ALA A 448 -2.17 14.17 20.98
N GLN A 449 -3.10 13.24 21.17
CA GLN A 449 -2.77 11.81 21.04
C GLN A 449 -2.35 11.50 19.59
N GLN A 450 -1.14 10.96 19.43
CA GLN A 450 -0.62 10.47 18.14
C GLN A 450 -0.65 8.93 18.10
N GLN A 451 -0.87 8.37 16.92
CA GLN A 451 -0.75 6.94 16.69
C GLN A 451 0.74 6.58 16.49
N ALA A 452 1.17 5.42 16.98
CA ALA A 452 2.56 4.98 16.84
C ALA A 452 2.98 4.77 15.37
N GLU A 453 2.02 4.43 14.56
CA GLU A 453 2.14 4.22 13.12
C GLU A 453 2.09 5.53 12.29
N THR A 454 2.02 6.70 12.95
CA THR A 454 2.17 8.00 12.29
C THR A 454 3.63 8.35 12.17
N THR A 455 4.13 8.48 10.94
CA THR A 455 5.56 8.66 10.68
C THR A 455 5.82 9.52 9.45
N ALA A 456 6.85 10.34 9.50
CA ALA A 456 7.44 11.00 8.34
C ALA A 456 8.58 10.17 7.75
N ALA A 457 9.30 9.42 8.58
CA ALA A 457 10.36 8.51 8.17
C ALA A 457 10.58 7.42 9.22
N THR A 458 11.10 6.26 8.80
CA THR A 458 11.42 5.14 9.68
C THR A 458 12.84 4.63 9.46
N ARG A 459 13.40 3.97 10.48
CA ARG A 459 14.62 3.19 10.37
C ARG A 459 14.40 1.81 10.99
N GLY A 460 14.13 0.82 10.14
CA GLY A 460 14.05 -0.59 10.51
C GLY A 460 12.88 -0.99 11.42
N VAL A 461 11.90 -0.10 11.68
CA VAL A 461 10.71 -0.40 12.47
C VAL A 461 9.71 -1.15 11.60
N ALA A 462 9.12 -2.22 12.14
CA ALA A 462 8.01 -2.94 11.54
C ALA A 462 6.66 -2.45 12.11
N PHE A 463 5.57 -2.78 11.41
CA PHE A 463 4.22 -2.44 11.86
C PHE A 463 3.33 -3.69 11.82
N GLU A 464 2.64 -3.97 12.93
CA GLU A 464 1.79 -5.14 13.09
C GLU A 464 0.36 -4.73 13.45
N PRO A 465 -0.68 -5.47 12.97
CA PRO A 465 -2.06 -5.17 13.32
C PRO A 465 -2.33 -5.29 14.83
N THR A 466 -3.05 -4.34 15.39
CA THR A 466 -3.46 -4.39 16.81
C THR A 466 -4.72 -5.23 17.07
N GLY A 467 -5.38 -5.71 16.02
CA GLY A 467 -6.71 -6.31 16.07
C GLY A 467 -7.85 -5.29 15.99
N GLN A 468 -7.58 -4.00 16.05
CA GLN A 468 -8.53 -2.93 15.70
C GLN A 468 -8.39 -2.55 14.25
N THR A 469 -9.49 -2.43 13.53
CA THR A 469 -9.50 -2.05 12.11
C THR A 469 -8.74 -0.73 11.89
N GLY A 470 -7.82 -0.75 10.93
CA GLY A 470 -7.03 0.41 10.54
C GLY A 470 -6.07 0.96 11.60
N ASN A 471 -5.68 0.13 12.57
CA ASN A 471 -4.75 0.50 13.62
C ASN A 471 -3.59 -0.49 13.73
N MET A 472 -2.36 0.04 13.74
CA MET A 472 -1.13 -0.73 13.77
C MET A 472 -0.33 -0.44 15.04
N SER A 473 0.50 -1.38 15.45
CA SER A 473 1.54 -1.17 16.46
C SER A 473 2.88 -1.03 15.77
N ALA A 474 3.67 -0.05 16.16
CA ALA A 474 5.08 0.01 15.78
C ALA A 474 5.88 -1.01 16.61
N VAL A 475 6.69 -1.82 15.94
CA VAL A 475 7.45 -2.92 16.54
C VAL A 475 8.94 -2.72 16.29
N GLY A 476 9.69 -2.62 17.38
CA GLY A 476 11.16 -2.58 17.37
C GLY A 476 11.73 -3.73 18.19
N ASN A 477 12.74 -4.39 17.68
CA ASN A 477 13.41 -5.53 18.33
C ASN A 477 14.94 -5.42 18.33
N LYS A 478 15.48 -4.33 17.80
CA LYS A 478 16.92 -4.05 17.74
C LYS A 478 17.21 -2.60 18.15
N SER A 479 18.40 -2.39 18.73
CA SER A 479 18.88 -1.04 19.01
C SER A 479 19.09 -0.25 17.71
N GLY A 480 18.81 1.04 17.75
CA GLY A 480 18.96 1.94 16.61
C GLY A 480 17.76 1.99 15.64
N GLN A 481 16.73 1.17 15.86
CA GLN A 481 15.46 1.33 15.13
C GLN A 481 14.77 2.62 15.56
N ALA A 482 14.18 3.37 14.63
CA ALA A 482 13.63 4.68 14.93
C ALA A 482 12.39 5.03 14.09
N ILE A 483 11.52 5.84 14.68
CA ILE A 483 10.42 6.54 14.03
C ILE A 483 10.70 8.03 14.09
N CYS A 484 10.49 8.73 12.99
CA CYS A 484 10.56 10.18 12.94
C CYS A 484 9.18 10.76 12.63
N VAL A 485 8.77 11.76 13.38
CA VAL A 485 7.70 12.70 13.02
C VAL A 485 8.30 14.08 12.81
N ARG A 486 7.68 14.90 11.97
CA ARG A 486 8.22 16.21 11.61
C ARG A 486 7.27 17.34 11.96
N GLY A 487 7.88 18.53 12.13
CA GLY A 487 7.17 19.77 12.31
C GLY A 487 6.30 19.81 13.58
N ALA A 488 6.73 19.14 14.65
CA ALA A 488 6.09 19.25 15.94
C ALA A 488 6.39 20.62 16.55
N GLU A 489 5.36 21.39 16.88
CA GLU A 489 5.49 22.69 17.54
C GLU A 489 5.06 22.59 19.01
N PHE A 490 5.91 23.07 19.90
CA PHE A 490 5.68 23.08 21.35
C PHE A 490 5.36 24.50 21.82
N PRO A 491 4.07 24.92 21.84
CA PRO A 491 3.69 26.26 22.30
C PRO A 491 3.97 26.47 23.79
N GLN A 492 4.22 25.39 24.52
CA GLN A 492 4.61 25.40 25.93
C GLN A 492 5.58 24.25 26.21
N SER A 493 6.38 24.35 27.25
CA SER A 493 7.31 23.28 27.63
C SER A 493 6.54 22.04 28.07
N PRO A 494 6.78 20.86 27.45
CA PRO A 494 6.15 19.62 27.85
C PRO A 494 6.67 19.18 29.23
N GLN A 495 5.79 18.66 30.07
CA GLN A 495 6.13 18.20 31.43
C GLN A 495 6.43 16.69 31.45
N ALA A 496 5.86 15.93 30.54
CA ALA A 496 6.06 14.49 30.44
C ALA A 496 5.68 13.99 29.06
N ILE A 497 6.21 12.85 28.68
CA ILE A 497 5.70 12.02 27.60
C ILE A 497 5.05 10.77 28.16
N GLN A 498 3.94 10.37 27.59
CA GLN A 498 3.24 9.13 27.93
C GLN A 498 3.09 8.26 26.69
N MET A 499 3.43 6.99 26.80
CA MET A 499 3.34 6.02 25.70
C MET A 499 2.60 4.77 26.17
N LYS A 500 1.77 4.21 25.31
CA LYS A 500 1.19 2.87 25.47
C LYS A 500 2.12 1.85 24.83
N ILE A 501 2.74 1.04 25.65
CA ILE A 501 3.87 0.19 25.23
C ILE A 501 3.76 -1.20 25.84
N LYS A 502 4.32 -2.21 25.15
CA LYS A 502 4.47 -3.59 25.63
C LYS A 502 5.86 -4.09 25.30
N GLY A 503 6.44 -4.90 26.19
CA GLY A 503 7.75 -5.50 26.01
C GLY A 503 8.76 -5.05 27.08
N LYS A 504 10.04 -5.18 26.75
CA LYS A 504 11.15 -4.76 27.61
C LYS A 504 12.20 -4.04 26.78
N GLY A 505 12.60 -2.85 27.23
CA GLY A 505 13.61 -2.08 26.53
C GLY A 505 13.67 -0.64 26.98
N SER A 506 14.25 0.20 26.12
CA SER A 506 14.28 1.65 26.28
C SER A 506 13.97 2.33 24.96
N ILE A 507 13.31 3.49 25.06
CA ILE A 507 13.09 4.40 23.93
C ILE A 507 13.78 5.70 24.27
N GLU A 508 14.68 6.12 23.40
CA GLU A 508 15.32 7.42 23.46
C GLU A 508 14.58 8.41 22.55
N ILE A 509 14.43 9.62 23.01
CA ILE A 509 13.75 10.70 22.30
C ILE A 509 14.79 11.75 21.98
N HIS A 510 15.05 11.91 20.70
CA HIS A 510 16.06 12.84 20.18
C HIS A 510 15.41 13.99 19.40
N MET A 511 16.08 15.14 19.36
CA MET A 511 15.70 16.29 18.58
C MET A 511 16.40 16.24 17.22
N ASP A 512 15.67 16.60 16.16
CA ASP A 512 16.13 16.84 14.80
C ASP A 512 16.71 15.62 14.06
N SER A 513 17.35 14.70 14.75
CA SER A 513 17.89 13.47 14.17
C SER A 513 18.02 12.37 15.22
N PRO A 514 18.16 11.08 14.81
CA PRO A 514 18.38 9.98 15.77
C PRO A 514 19.65 10.13 16.63
N ASP A 515 20.62 10.84 16.14
CA ASP A 515 21.89 11.12 16.82
C ASP A 515 21.94 12.57 17.35
N GLY A 516 20.83 13.30 17.31
CA GLY A 516 20.69 14.65 17.82
C GLY A 516 20.65 14.73 19.35
N PRO A 517 20.39 15.92 19.91
CA PRO A 517 20.31 16.07 21.36
C PRO A 517 19.30 15.13 21.99
N LEU A 518 19.75 14.32 22.95
CA LEU A 518 18.89 13.43 23.73
C LEU A 518 18.02 14.27 24.69
N LEU A 519 16.73 14.14 24.56
CA LEU A 519 15.75 14.86 25.37
C LEU A 519 15.24 14.03 26.54
N SER A 520 15.01 12.74 26.33
CA SER A 520 14.52 11.84 27.36
C SER A 520 14.79 10.39 26.99
N THR A 521 14.87 9.53 28.01
CA THR A 521 14.87 8.08 27.87
C THR A 521 13.71 7.50 28.68
N LEU A 522 12.92 6.65 28.04
CA LEU A 522 11.83 5.90 28.65
C LEU A 522 12.22 4.43 28.73
N THR A 523 12.44 3.90 29.92
CA THR A 523 12.71 2.47 30.15
C THR A 523 11.43 1.77 30.59
N PHE A 524 11.18 0.57 30.06
CA PHE A 524 9.96 -0.16 30.33
C PHE A 524 10.21 -1.67 30.42
N GLU A 525 9.37 -2.34 31.22
CA GLU A 525 9.27 -3.81 31.30
C GLU A 525 7.81 -4.15 31.63
N THR A 526 7.06 -4.64 30.64
CA THR A 526 5.62 -4.92 30.78
C THR A 526 5.15 -5.99 29.81
N ASP A 527 4.39 -6.96 30.31
CA ASP A 527 3.81 -8.04 29.50
C ASP A 527 2.50 -7.66 28.82
N THR A 528 1.92 -6.52 29.19
CA THR A 528 0.69 -5.98 28.62
C THR A 528 0.88 -4.54 28.17
N PHE A 529 0.03 -4.05 27.29
CA PHE A 529 0.07 -2.65 26.90
C PHE A 529 -0.34 -1.76 28.08
N ASN A 530 0.65 -1.20 28.77
CA ASN A 530 0.50 -0.28 29.88
C ASN A 530 1.04 1.11 29.52
N GLY A 531 0.51 2.15 30.16
CA GLY A 531 1.08 3.48 30.07
C GLY A 531 2.42 3.56 30.78
N ALA A 532 3.50 3.84 30.05
CA ALA A 532 4.80 4.22 30.62
C ALA A 532 4.94 5.74 30.56
N ARG A 533 5.53 6.34 31.60
CA ARG A 533 5.67 7.80 31.73
C ARG A 533 7.11 8.16 32.08
N SER A 534 7.67 9.15 31.41
CA SER A 534 8.94 9.75 31.81
C SER A 534 8.77 10.67 33.02
N ASP A 535 9.81 10.79 33.86
CA ASP A 535 9.78 11.66 35.02
C ASP A 535 9.61 13.15 34.64
N PRO A 536 8.87 13.93 35.48
CA PRO A 536 8.71 15.35 35.27
C PRO A 536 10.06 16.07 35.35
N GLY A 537 10.39 16.82 34.33
CA GLY A 537 11.60 17.66 34.29
C GLY A 537 12.63 17.31 33.23
N ARG A 538 12.41 16.23 32.46
CA ARG A 538 13.33 15.80 31.39
C ARG A 538 12.60 15.40 30.11
N ALA A 539 11.63 16.15 29.64
CA ALA A 539 10.91 15.74 28.43
C ALA A 539 10.83 16.83 27.40
N VAL A 540 11.31 16.54 26.24
CA VAL A 540 10.91 17.18 24.98
C VAL A 540 10.95 16.11 23.89
N CYS A 541 9.94 16.02 23.07
CA CYS A 541 9.80 14.92 22.10
C CYS A 541 9.73 15.43 20.67
N HIS A 542 10.49 14.81 19.77
CA HIS A 542 10.34 14.92 18.31
C HIS A 542 10.03 13.61 17.62
N CYS A 543 9.99 12.49 18.34
CA CYS A 543 9.49 11.22 17.85
C CYS A 543 8.44 10.69 18.82
N LEU A 544 7.20 10.55 18.37
CA LEU A 544 6.09 10.08 19.17
C LEU A 544 5.63 8.70 18.66
N PRO A 545 5.96 7.59 19.31
CA PRO A 545 5.18 6.37 19.15
C PRO A 545 3.86 6.50 19.90
N GLY A 546 2.79 5.98 19.31
CA GLY A 546 1.40 6.19 19.66
C GLY A 546 1.04 6.10 21.12
N MET A 547 0.38 7.14 21.59
CA MET A 547 -0.25 7.16 22.90
C MET A 547 -1.72 6.73 22.78
N ARG A 548 -2.17 5.92 23.71
CA ARG A 548 -3.59 5.75 23.98
C ARG A 548 -3.84 5.99 25.45
N GLY A 549 -4.65 6.96 25.75
CA GLY A 549 -5.31 7.04 27.05
C GLY A 549 -6.21 5.83 27.24
N GLY A 550 -6.20 5.27 28.42
CA GLY A 550 -7.09 4.20 28.86
C GLY A 550 -8.55 4.64 28.89
#